data_908bd9e82da92741804a11ab25665edd
#
_entry.id   908bd9e82da92741804a11ab25665edd
#
_cell.length_a   1.000
_cell.length_b   1.000
_cell.length_c   1.000
_cell.angle_alpha   90.00
_cell.angle_beta   90.00
_cell.angle_gamma   90.00
#
_symmetry.space_group_name_H-M   'P 1'
#
loop_
_entity.id
_entity.type
_entity.pdbx_description
1 polymer ?
#
loop_
_entity_poly.entity_id
_entity_poly.type
_entity_poly.pdbx_seq_one_letter_code
_entity_poly.pdbx_strand_id
1 'polypeptide(L)'
;MDRKCVMIVDKNLPLGLIANTTAILGTALGKLEGEIVGTDVYDMKEHIHRGIVTISIPVFKGDEFLIRELLKQANYYPNEVLVIDFCDLAQSCRDYSEYIDKMKLASEASLKYFGICLYGTRTRI
;
A
#
# COMPACT_ATOMS: atom_id res chain seq x y z
N MET A 1 0.75 -21.09 1.61
CA MET A 1 0.18 -20.41 2.77
C MET A 1 -0.84 -19.37 2.34
N ASP A 2 -1.96 -19.33 3.03
CA ASP A 2 -3.08 -18.53 2.61
C ASP A 2 -2.93 -17.07 3.08
N ARG A 3 -2.60 -16.19 2.16
CA ARG A 3 -2.41 -14.77 2.43
C ARG A 3 -3.32 -13.94 1.56
N LYS A 4 -3.63 -12.75 2.04
CA LYS A 4 -4.43 -11.80 1.27
C LYS A 4 -3.93 -10.38 1.47
N CYS A 5 -4.36 -9.52 0.56
CA CYS A 5 -4.03 -8.10 0.56
C CYS A 5 -5.30 -7.29 0.54
N VAL A 6 -5.32 -6.20 1.28
CA VAL A 6 -6.35 -5.16 1.14
C VAL A 6 -5.68 -3.80 1.19
N MET A 7 -6.24 -2.84 0.47
CA MET A 7 -5.86 -1.45 0.57
C MET A 7 -7.06 -0.64 1.02
N ILE A 8 -6.82 0.35 1.86
CA ILE A 8 -7.84 1.30 2.27
C ILE A 8 -7.31 2.69 1.95
N VAL A 9 -8.10 3.47 1.21
CA VAL A 9 -7.72 4.84 0.81
C VAL A 9 -8.71 5.84 1.37
N ASP A 10 -8.24 7.05 1.61
CA ASP A 10 -9.08 8.14 2.11
C ASP A 10 -10.11 8.52 1.04
N LYS A 11 -11.38 8.33 1.37
CA LYS A 11 -12.50 8.57 0.45
C LYS A 11 -12.64 10.03 0.01
N ASN A 12 -12.05 10.94 0.75
CA ASN A 12 -12.14 12.38 0.49
C ASN A 12 -11.06 12.90 -0.46
N LEU A 13 -10.14 12.04 -0.90
CA LEU A 13 -9.10 12.45 -1.85
C LEU A 13 -9.66 12.55 -3.26
N PRO A 14 -9.13 13.48 -4.08
CA PRO A 14 -9.44 13.48 -5.51
C PRO A 14 -9.01 12.17 -6.16
N LEU A 15 -9.68 11.81 -7.26
CA LEU A 15 -9.43 10.53 -7.95
C LEU A 15 -7.96 10.33 -8.29
N GLY A 16 -7.29 11.37 -8.77
CA GLY A 16 -5.87 11.27 -9.12
C GLY A 16 -4.99 10.89 -7.93
N LEU A 17 -5.28 11.44 -6.75
CA LEU A 17 -4.54 11.10 -5.54
C LEU A 17 -4.87 9.69 -5.05
N ILE A 18 -6.12 9.26 -5.20
CA ILE A 18 -6.51 7.88 -4.88
C ILE A 18 -5.71 6.91 -5.75
N ALA A 19 -5.67 7.15 -7.05
CA ALA A 19 -4.94 6.30 -7.99
C ALA A 19 -3.44 6.29 -7.68
N ASN A 20 -2.88 7.46 -7.41
CA ASN A 20 -1.45 7.58 -7.07
C ASN A 20 -1.12 6.83 -5.78
N THR A 21 -1.98 6.94 -4.78
CA THR A 21 -1.79 6.26 -3.50
C THR A 21 -1.74 4.74 -3.69
N THR A 22 -2.69 4.19 -4.45
CA THR A 22 -2.69 2.73 -4.70
C THR A 22 -1.47 2.29 -5.50
N ALA A 23 -1.02 3.09 -6.46
CA ALA A 23 0.18 2.77 -7.25
C ALA A 23 1.42 2.72 -6.36
N ILE A 24 1.56 3.69 -5.45
CA ILE A 24 2.70 3.75 -4.53
C ILE A 24 2.67 2.55 -3.57
N LEU A 25 1.51 2.26 -2.98
CA LEU A 25 1.36 1.12 -2.08
C LEU A 25 1.65 -0.20 -2.79
N GLY A 26 1.14 -0.36 -4.00
CA GLY A 26 1.34 -1.58 -4.80
C GLY A 26 2.79 -1.77 -5.21
N THR A 27 3.48 -0.68 -5.56
CA THR A 27 4.90 -0.75 -5.93
C THR A 27 5.74 -1.21 -4.73
N ALA A 28 5.48 -0.69 -3.55
CA ALA A 28 6.18 -1.11 -2.35
C ALA A 28 5.89 -2.56 -2.00
N LEU A 29 4.62 -2.97 -2.11
CA LEU A 29 4.22 -4.34 -1.85
C LEU A 29 4.94 -5.31 -2.79
N GLY A 30 5.01 -4.99 -4.08
CA GLY A 30 5.67 -5.83 -5.07
C GLY A 30 7.16 -6.04 -4.80
N LYS A 31 7.82 -5.04 -4.23
CA LYS A 31 9.22 -5.18 -3.84
C LYS A 31 9.37 -6.02 -2.58
N LEU A 32 8.52 -5.78 -1.58
CA LEU A 32 8.63 -6.44 -0.27
C LEU A 32 8.18 -7.90 -0.32
N GLU A 33 7.21 -8.20 -1.19
CA GLU A 33 6.64 -9.55 -1.36
C GLU A 33 6.69 -9.93 -2.84
N GLY A 34 7.89 -9.97 -3.41
CA GLY A 34 8.10 -10.17 -4.85
C GLY A 34 7.48 -11.45 -5.41
N GLU A 35 7.32 -12.46 -4.58
CA GLU A 35 6.74 -13.75 -5.00
C GLU A 35 5.28 -13.65 -5.41
N ILE A 36 4.57 -12.58 -5.06
CA ILE A 36 3.18 -12.42 -5.50
C ILE A 36 3.05 -11.92 -6.94
N VAL A 37 4.17 -11.50 -7.55
CA VAL A 37 4.16 -11.07 -8.95
C VAL A 37 4.49 -12.27 -9.82
N GLY A 38 3.59 -12.58 -10.76
CA GLY A 38 3.74 -13.75 -11.61
C GLY A 38 4.75 -13.58 -12.72
N THR A 39 4.91 -14.64 -13.50
CA THR A 39 5.82 -14.64 -14.65
C THR A 39 5.20 -13.91 -15.83
N ASP A 40 6.04 -13.49 -16.77
CA ASP A 40 5.56 -12.93 -18.02
C ASP A 40 4.74 -13.97 -18.78
N VAL A 41 3.75 -13.52 -19.54
CA VAL A 41 2.93 -14.40 -20.37
C VAL A 41 2.95 -13.90 -21.82
N TYR A 42 2.56 -14.77 -22.74
CA TYR A 42 2.55 -14.48 -24.16
C TYR A 42 1.17 -14.70 -24.74
N ASP A 43 0.75 -13.79 -25.60
CA ASP A 43 -0.53 -13.96 -26.28
C ASP A 43 -0.37 -14.89 -27.51
N MET A 44 -1.45 -15.07 -28.26
CA MET A 44 -1.49 -16.00 -29.38
C MET A 44 -0.46 -15.66 -30.47
N LYS A 45 -0.07 -14.40 -30.60
CA LYS A 45 0.94 -13.97 -31.58
C LYS A 45 2.30 -13.74 -30.95
N GLU A 46 2.50 -14.26 -29.74
CA GLU A 46 3.76 -14.23 -29.01
C GLU A 46 4.21 -12.82 -28.61
N HIS A 47 3.27 -11.89 -28.48
CA HIS A 47 3.58 -10.62 -27.83
C HIS A 47 3.71 -10.85 -26.32
N ILE A 48 4.73 -10.25 -25.72
CA ILE A 48 4.99 -10.44 -24.31
C ILE A 48 4.12 -9.49 -23.47
N HIS A 49 3.55 -10.05 -22.40
CA HIS A 49 2.84 -9.28 -21.37
C HIS A 49 3.53 -9.52 -20.05
N ARG A 50 4.02 -8.46 -19.43
CA ARG A 50 4.80 -8.59 -18.20
C ARG A 50 3.95 -9.13 -17.06
N GLY A 51 4.60 -9.88 -16.17
CA GLY A 51 3.94 -10.47 -15.03
C GLY A 51 3.25 -9.43 -14.16
N ILE A 52 2.05 -9.77 -13.72
CA ILE A 52 1.29 -8.94 -12.80
C ILE A 52 1.03 -9.72 -11.52
N VAL A 53 0.44 -9.05 -10.54
CA VAL A 53 0.18 -9.67 -9.24
C VAL A 53 -0.75 -10.88 -9.39
N THR A 54 -0.48 -11.93 -8.62
CA THR A 54 -1.21 -13.20 -8.70
C THR A 54 -2.38 -13.29 -7.72
N ILE A 55 -2.52 -12.33 -6.83
CA ILE A 55 -3.60 -12.28 -5.84
C ILE A 55 -4.48 -11.07 -6.10
N SER A 56 -5.69 -11.10 -5.55
CA SER A 56 -6.57 -9.93 -5.61
C SER A 56 -6.08 -8.84 -4.68
N ILE A 57 -6.28 -7.60 -5.10
CA ILE A 57 -5.97 -6.42 -4.27
C ILE A 57 -7.22 -5.55 -4.20
N PRO A 58 -8.18 -5.92 -3.33
CA PRO A 58 -9.35 -5.04 -3.15
C PRO A 58 -8.93 -3.71 -2.54
N VAL A 59 -9.54 -2.64 -3.05
CA VAL A 59 -9.30 -1.29 -2.57
C VAL A 59 -10.61 -0.76 -1.99
N PHE A 60 -10.60 -0.43 -0.71
CA PHE A 60 -11.76 0.08 -0.01
C PHE A 60 -11.58 1.56 0.30
N LYS A 61 -12.68 2.27 0.38
CA LYS A 61 -12.68 3.67 0.81
C LYS A 61 -12.96 3.73 2.31
N GLY A 62 -12.26 4.62 2.99
CA GLY A 62 -12.49 4.84 4.40
C GLY A 62 -12.18 6.29 4.76
N ASP A 63 -12.59 6.71 5.94
CA ASP A 63 -12.19 8.02 6.43
C ASP A 63 -10.83 7.94 7.14
N GLU A 64 -10.30 9.10 7.47
CA GLU A 64 -9.01 9.20 8.12
C GLU A 64 -8.97 8.46 9.47
N PHE A 65 -10.07 8.49 10.21
CA PHE A 65 -10.16 7.80 11.49
C PHE A 65 -10.04 6.29 11.31
N LEU A 66 -10.78 5.72 10.35
CA LEU A 66 -10.74 4.28 10.07
C LEU A 66 -9.34 3.83 9.66
N ILE A 67 -8.70 4.59 8.76
CA ILE A 67 -7.37 4.25 8.28
C ILE A 67 -6.37 4.22 9.44
N ARG A 68 -6.41 5.24 10.29
CA ARG A 68 -5.51 5.33 11.44
C ARG A 68 -5.76 4.20 12.44
N GLU A 69 -7.02 3.85 12.67
CA GLU A 69 -7.39 2.77 13.58
C GLU A 69 -6.90 1.40 13.06
N LEU A 70 -7.08 1.15 11.77
CA LEU A 70 -6.62 -0.10 11.15
C LEU A 70 -5.10 -0.21 11.16
N LEU A 71 -4.42 0.89 10.90
CA LEU A 71 -2.96 0.94 10.98
C LEU A 71 -2.48 0.59 12.38
N LYS A 72 -3.10 1.18 13.38
CA LYS A 72 -2.78 0.92 14.78
C LYS A 72 -2.98 -0.55 15.14
N GLN A 73 -4.13 -1.12 14.76
CA GLN A 73 -4.42 -2.53 15.03
C GLN A 73 -3.43 -3.47 14.34
N ALA A 74 -3.12 -3.19 13.08
CA ALA A 74 -2.20 -4.04 12.31
C ALA A 74 -0.79 -4.04 12.92
N ASN A 75 -0.37 -2.94 13.50
CA ASN A 75 0.94 -2.84 14.14
C ASN A 75 1.08 -3.68 15.41
N TYR A 76 -0.01 -4.22 15.94
CA TYR A 76 0.06 -5.19 17.02
C TYR A 76 0.48 -6.59 16.55
N TYR A 77 0.49 -6.83 15.24
CA TYR A 77 0.78 -8.16 14.67
C TYR A 77 1.88 -8.08 13.61
N PRO A 78 3.07 -7.56 13.99
CA PRO A 78 4.11 -7.28 12.99
C PRO A 78 4.65 -8.54 12.28
N ASN A 79 4.50 -9.71 12.88
CA ASN A 79 4.94 -10.96 12.26
C ASN A 79 3.88 -11.61 11.37
N GLU A 80 2.65 -11.10 11.40
CA GLU A 80 1.53 -11.68 10.65
C GLU A 80 1.00 -10.74 9.57
N VAL A 81 1.20 -9.43 9.75
CA VAL A 81 0.68 -8.41 8.82
C VAL A 81 1.79 -7.45 8.44
N LEU A 82 2.06 -7.38 7.15
CA LEU A 82 2.91 -6.33 6.58
C LEU A 82 2.04 -5.10 6.36
N VAL A 83 2.50 -3.96 6.85
CA VAL A 83 1.78 -2.68 6.74
C VAL A 83 2.63 -1.72 5.94
N ILE A 84 2.02 -1.13 4.92
CA ILE A 84 2.65 -0.06 4.13
C ILE A 84 1.70 1.13 4.19
N ASP A 85 2.23 2.30 4.47
CA ASP A 85 1.40 3.50 4.53
C ASP A 85 1.93 4.57 3.57
N PHE A 86 1.02 5.47 3.18
CA PHE A 86 1.37 6.64 2.38
C PHE A 86 0.63 7.83 2.97
N CYS A 87 1.34 8.92 3.21
CA CYS A 87 0.80 10.06 3.93
C CYS A 87 1.04 11.38 3.20
N ASP A 88 0.42 12.44 3.71
CA ASP A 88 0.54 13.78 3.14
C ASP A 88 1.98 14.29 3.10
N LEU A 89 2.77 13.98 4.12
CA LEU A 89 4.17 14.38 4.16
C LEU A 89 4.94 13.76 3.00
N ALA A 90 4.74 12.45 2.77
CA ALA A 90 5.39 11.75 1.67
C ALA A 90 4.96 12.34 0.32
N GLN A 91 3.69 12.65 0.15
CA GLN A 91 3.17 13.23 -1.09
C GLN A 91 3.79 14.61 -1.37
N SER A 92 4.11 15.38 -0.34
CA SER A 92 4.61 16.75 -0.48
C SER A 92 6.09 16.84 -0.81
N CYS A 93 6.83 15.74 -0.67
CA CYS A 93 8.28 15.75 -0.88
C CYS A 93 8.63 15.61 -2.35
N ARG A 94 9.71 16.31 -2.76
CA ARG A 94 10.18 16.30 -4.16
C ARG A 94 11.06 15.10 -4.46
N ASP A 95 11.74 14.57 -3.45
CA ASP A 95 12.61 13.40 -3.60
C ASP A 95 12.64 12.60 -2.30
N TYR A 96 13.26 11.44 -2.37
CA TYR A 96 13.26 10.51 -1.24
C TYR A 96 14.13 11.01 -0.08
N SER A 97 15.20 11.74 -0.37
CA SER A 97 16.06 12.31 0.65
C SER A 97 15.30 13.33 1.52
N GLU A 98 14.51 14.18 0.88
CA GLU A 98 13.63 15.12 1.59
C GLU A 98 12.62 14.40 2.45
N TYR A 99 12.06 13.31 1.93
CA TYR A 99 11.09 12.49 2.66
C TYR A 99 11.71 11.91 3.93
N ILE A 100 12.91 11.35 3.82
CA ILE A 100 13.61 10.80 4.99
C ILE A 100 13.83 11.88 6.04
N ASP A 101 14.34 13.05 5.63
CA ASP A 101 14.69 14.13 6.54
C ASP A 101 13.45 14.68 7.26
N LYS A 102 12.39 14.93 6.51
CA LYS A 102 11.15 15.48 7.09
C LYS A 102 10.45 14.48 7.99
N MET A 103 10.46 13.19 7.62
CA MET A 103 9.83 12.16 8.43
C MET A 103 10.48 12.04 9.81
N LYS A 104 11.80 12.20 9.89
CA LYS A 104 12.51 12.16 11.17
C LYS A 104 12.06 13.25 12.13
N LEU A 105 11.58 14.36 11.61
CA LEU A 105 11.16 15.52 12.41
C LEU A 105 9.65 15.55 12.66
N ALA A 106 8.89 14.67 12.03
CA ALA A 106 7.44 14.66 12.15
C ALA A 106 7.00 13.75 13.29
N SER A 107 5.94 14.16 13.99
CA SER A 107 5.27 13.26 14.94
C SER A 107 4.25 12.42 14.17
N GLU A 108 4.09 11.18 14.58
CA GLU A 108 3.12 10.29 13.94
C GLU A 108 1.70 10.89 13.99
N ALA A 109 1.37 11.56 15.08
CA ALA A 109 0.06 12.16 15.25
C ALA A 109 -0.22 13.28 14.24
N SER A 110 0.82 13.92 13.67
CA SER A 110 0.66 15.01 12.70
C SER A 110 0.50 14.52 11.26
N LEU A 111 0.74 13.23 11.00
CA LEU A 111 0.63 12.68 9.66
C LEU A 111 -0.83 12.45 9.28
N LYS A 112 -1.18 12.81 8.04
CA LYS A 112 -2.49 12.48 7.49
C LYS A 112 -2.29 11.34 6.49
N TYR A 113 -2.82 10.17 6.83
CA TYR A 113 -2.66 9.00 5.98
C TYR A 113 -3.63 9.06 4.80
N PHE A 114 -3.08 8.97 3.59
CA PHE A 114 -3.87 8.90 2.35
C PHE A 114 -4.32 7.47 2.09
N GLY A 115 -3.56 6.50 2.53
CA GLY A 115 -3.93 5.11 2.38
C GLY A 115 -2.94 4.18 3.06
N ILE A 116 -3.40 2.93 3.23
CA ILE A 116 -2.57 1.85 3.77
C ILE A 116 -2.79 0.59 2.95
N CYS A 117 -1.77 -0.26 2.95
CA CYS A 117 -1.83 -1.59 2.37
C CYS A 117 -1.55 -2.59 3.50
N LEU A 118 -2.43 -3.56 3.64
CA LEU A 118 -2.28 -4.63 4.62
C LEU A 118 -2.13 -5.94 3.86
N TYR A 119 -1.05 -6.65 4.12
CA TYR A 119 -0.78 -7.95 3.50
C TYR A 119 -0.40 -8.94 4.57
N GLY A 120 -1.08 -10.05 4.65
CA GLY A 120 -0.78 -11.02 5.69
C GLY A 120 -1.70 -12.20 5.69
N THR A 121 -1.75 -12.88 6.84
CA THR A 121 -2.55 -14.07 6.99
C THR A 121 -4.03 -13.73 6.87
N ARG A 122 -4.79 -14.62 6.24
CA ARG A 122 -6.21 -14.42 5.99
C ARG A 122 -6.99 -14.19 7.30
N THR A 123 -6.55 -14.80 8.38
CA THR A 123 -7.24 -14.68 9.67
C THR A 123 -7.05 -13.31 10.33
N ARG A 124 -5.98 -12.57 9.97
CA ARG A 124 -5.71 -11.24 10.55
C ARG A 124 -6.24 -10.11 9.67
N ILE A 125 -6.50 -10.37 8.41
CA ILE A 125 -6.97 -9.39 7.46
C ILE A 125 -8.40 -9.71 7.02
#